data_2642b5dad96d09f39755ef6303a2e482
#
_entry.id   2642b5dad96d09f39755ef6303a2e482
#
_cell.length_a   1.000
_cell.length_b   1.000
_cell.length_c   1.000
_cell.angle_alpha   90.00
_cell.angle_beta   90.00
_cell.angle_gamma   90.00
#
_symmetry.space_group_name_H-M   'P 1'
#
loop_
_entity.id
_entity.type
_entity.pdbx_description
1 polymer ?
#
loop_
_entity_poly.entity_id
_entity_poly.type
_entity_poly.pdbx_seq_one_letter_code
_entity_poly.pdbx_strand_id
1 'polypeptide(L)'
;MASHESALKAHRQNVKRREHNRQLRTRLRGALRDIRAAIDAGTSDDLKGALRKTVSLVDKMAGKGVIHRNAAARYKSRLSKRVAKRTAA
;
A
#
# COMPACT_ATOMS: atom_id res chain seq x y z
N MET A 1 -37.80 11.53 2.45
CA MET A 1 -37.05 11.70 3.71
C MET A 1 -36.26 10.45 4.01
N ALA A 2 -34.95 10.58 4.20
CA ALA A 2 -34.16 9.42 4.56
C ALA A 2 -34.65 8.86 5.88
N SER A 3 -35.09 7.61 5.90
CA SER A 3 -35.57 6.98 7.09
C SER A 3 -34.42 6.78 8.08
N HIS A 4 -34.74 6.69 9.36
CA HIS A 4 -33.77 6.37 10.40
C HIS A 4 -33.04 5.07 10.09
N GLU A 5 -33.71 4.10 9.50
CA GLU A 5 -33.15 2.82 9.07
C GLU A 5 -32.08 3.00 7.99
N SER A 6 -32.33 3.88 7.00
CA SER A 6 -31.33 4.18 5.94
C SER A 6 -30.07 4.81 6.53
N ALA A 7 -30.22 5.72 7.49
CA ALA A 7 -29.10 6.36 8.16
C ALA A 7 -28.28 5.34 8.96
N LEU A 8 -28.92 4.41 9.66
CA LEU A 8 -28.27 3.34 10.40
C LEU A 8 -27.52 2.39 9.47
N LYS A 9 -28.12 2.03 8.33
CA LYS A 9 -27.49 1.17 7.33
C LYS A 9 -26.24 1.84 6.76
N ALA A 10 -26.34 3.12 6.40
CA ALA A 10 -25.22 3.89 5.89
C ALA A 10 -24.08 3.97 6.91
N HIS A 11 -24.43 4.18 8.18
CA HIS A 11 -23.44 4.21 9.27
C HIS A 11 -22.71 2.87 9.40
N ARG A 12 -23.44 1.75 9.40
CA ARG A 12 -22.84 0.40 9.47
C ARG A 12 -21.91 0.14 8.29
N GLN A 13 -22.30 0.52 7.08
CA GLN A 13 -21.47 0.38 5.89
C GLN A 13 -20.19 1.22 6.00
N ASN A 14 -20.31 2.44 6.53
CA ASN A 14 -19.15 3.31 6.74
C ASN A 14 -18.18 2.74 7.77
N VAL A 15 -18.67 2.17 8.85
CA VAL A 15 -17.83 1.53 9.87
C VAL A 15 -17.06 0.36 9.28
N LYS A 16 -17.74 -0.51 8.53
CA LYS A 16 -17.10 -1.66 7.85
C LYS A 16 -16.03 -1.20 6.86
N ARG A 17 -16.34 -0.16 6.08
CA ARG A 17 -15.43 0.39 5.07
C ARG A 17 -14.18 0.98 5.73
N ARG A 18 -14.33 1.73 6.81
CA ARG A 18 -13.20 2.30 7.56
C ARG A 18 -12.31 1.19 8.12
N GLU A 19 -12.90 0.16 8.71
CA GLU A 19 -12.16 -0.96 9.28
C GLU A 19 -11.39 -1.70 8.19
N HIS A 20 -12.03 -1.99 7.07
CA HIS A 20 -11.39 -2.62 5.92
C HIS A 20 -10.22 -1.79 5.38
N ASN A 21 -10.43 -0.49 5.20
CA ASN A 21 -9.39 0.43 4.73
C ASN A 21 -8.24 0.55 5.72
N ARG A 22 -8.55 0.56 7.03
CA ARG A 22 -7.54 0.58 8.08
C ARG A 22 -6.64 -0.65 8.01
N GLN A 23 -7.22 -1.82 7.83
CA GLN A 23 -6.47 -3.07 7.68
C GLN A 23 -5.57 -3.04 6.44
N LEU A 24 -6.09 -2.53 5.32
CA LEU A 24 -5.31 -2.39 4.09
C LEU A 24 -4.14 -1.42 4.26
N ARG A 25 -4.36 -0.29 4.95
CA ARG A 25 -3.27 0.67 5.23
C ARG A 25 -2.20 0.06 6.12
N THR A 26 -2.59 -0.70 7.13
CA THR A 26 -1.66 -1.40 8.01
C THR A 26 -0.81 -2.39 7.21
N ARG A 27 -1.44 -3.13 6.31
CA ARG A 27 -0.76 -4.08 5.42
C ARG A 27 0.24 -3.36 4.51
N LEU A 28 -0.17 -2.23 3.93
CA LEU A 28 0.70 -1.42 3.07
C LEU A 28 1.92 -0.89 3.84
N ARG A 29 1.70 -0.34 5.03
CA ARG A 29 2.80 0.17 5.88
C ARG A 29 3.79 -0.95 6.22
N GLY A 30 3.29 -2.13 6.55
CA GLY A 30 4.13 -3.30 6.82
C GLY A 30 4.97 -3.69 5.62
N ALA A 31 4.37 -3.74 4.44
CA ALA A 31 5.07 -4.07 3.19
C ALA A 31 6.14 -3.02 2.85
N LEU A 32 5.84 -1.74 3.01
CA LEU A 32 6.79 -0.66 2.77
C LEU A 32 7.97 -0.72 3.74
N ARG A 33 7.69 -0.99 5.01
CA ARG A 33 8.74 -1.16 6.03
C ARG A 33 9.65 -2.33 5.68
N ASP A 34 9.06 -3.45 5.30
CA ASP A 34 9.81 -4.67 4.99
C ASP A 34 10.72 -4.50 3.77
N ILE A 35 10.21 -3.86 2.70
CA ILE A 35 11.04 -3.62 1.50
C ILE A 35 12.17 -2.63 1.80
N ARG A 36 11.93 -1.60 2.60
CA ARG A 36 12.96 -0.64 3.00
C ARG A 36 14.04 -1.32 3.83
N ALA A 37 13.67 -2.18 4.75
CA ALA A 37 14.61 -2.96 5.56
C ALA A 37 15.44 -3.89 4.68
N ALA A 38 14.85 -4.55 3.70
CA ALA A 38 15.56 -5.42 2.77
C ALA A 38 16.55 -4.63 1.90
N ILE A 39 16.18 -3.44 1.45
CA ILE A 39 17.07 -2.55 0.70
C ILE A 39 18.26 -2.15 1.55
N ASP A 40 18.03 -1.74 2.80
CA ASP A 40 19.09 -1.29 3.71
C ASP A 40 20.02 -2.44 4.09
N ALA A 41 19.50 -3.64 4.26
CA ALA A 41 20.30 -4.83 4.56
C ALA A 41 21.15 -5.29 3.35
N GLY A 42 20.82 -4.85 2.15
CA GLY A 42 21.56 -5.19 0.94
C GLY A 42 21.43 -6.64 0.51
N THR A 43 20.38 -7.34 0.93
CA THR A 43 20.09 -8.71 0.49
C THR A 43 19.64 -8.66 -0.97
N SER A 44 20.59 -8.75 -1.89
CA SER A 44 20.35 -8.51 -3.32
C SER A 44 19.58 -9.61 -4.03
N ASP A 45 19.57 -10.82 -3.45
CA ASP A 45 19.10 -12.01 -4.19
C ASP A 45 17.60 -11.98 -4.50
N ASP A 46 16.80 -11.22 -3.75
CA ASP A 46 15.36 -11.15 -3.97
C ASP A 46 14.78 -9.73 -3.90
N LEU A 47 15.61 -8.71 -4.02
CA LEU A 47 15.14 -7.33 -3.99
C LEU A 47 14.18 -7.03 -5.14
N LYS A 48 14.45 -7.53 -6.34
CA LYS A 48 13.57 -7.33 -7.49
C LYS A 48 12.22 -8.01 -7.30
N GLY A 49 12.22 -9.22 -6.75
CA GLY A 49 10.99 -9.94 -6.43
C GLY A 49 10.17 -9.24 -5.34
N ALA A 50 10.84 -8.79 -4.29
CA ALA A 50 10.22 -8.03 -3.21
C ALA A 50 9.64 -6.70 -3.74
N LEU A 51 10.37 -6.02 -4.62
CA LEU A 51 9.91 -4.79 -5.26
C LEU A 51 8.63 -5.03 -6.08
N ARG A 52 8.59 -6.10 -6.89
CA ARG A 52 7.41 -6.44 -7.69
C ARG A 52 6.19 -6.66 -6.82
N LYS A 53 6.34 -7.41 -5.72
CA LYS A 53 5.25 -7.67 -4.77
C LYS A 53 4.75 -6.38 -4.14
N THR A 54 5.66 -5.50 -3.74
CA THR A 54 5.32 -4.23 -3.11
C THR A 54 4.64 -3.29 -4.11
N VAL A 55 5.14 -3.20 -5.34
CA VAL A 55 4.53 -2.39 -6.41
C VAL A 55 3.12 -2.88 -6.72
N SER A 56 2.92 -4.18 -6.81
CA SER A 56 1.61 -4.77 -7.02
C SER A 56 0.63 -4.39 -5.90
N LEU A 57 1.09 -4.45 -4.65
CA LEU A 57 0.28 -4.07 -3.50
C LEU A 57 -0.07 -2.56 -3.52
N VAL A 58 0.91 -1.71 -3.82
CA VAL A 58 0.70 -0.26 -3.95
C VAL A 58 -0.35 0.04 -5.02
N ASP A 59 -0.27 -0.60 -6.17
CA ASP A 59 -1.24 -0.44 -7.26
C ASP A 59 -2.64 -0.89 -6.85
N LYS A 60 -2.75 -2.00 -6.14
CA LYS A 60 -4.04 -2.47 -5.61
C LYS A 60 -4.64 -1.47 -4.62
N MET A 61 -3.82 -0.90 -3.74
CA MET A 61 -4.29 0.08 -2.75
C MET A 61 -4.76 1.37 -3.43
N ALA A 62 -4.08 1.80 -4.48
CA ALA A 62 -4.50 2.94 -5.29
C ALA A 62 -5.81 2.65 -6.01
N GLY A 63 -5.96 1.47 -6.59
CA GLY A 63 -7.19 1.05 -7.27
C GLY A 63 -8.39 0.98 -6.33
N LYS A 64 -8.17 0.62 -5.07
CA LYS A 64 -9.22 0.58 -4.04
C LYS A 64 -9.49 1.93 -3.38
N GLY A 65 -8.73 2.97 -3.72
CA GLY A 65 -8.89 4.29 -3.12
C GLY A 65 -8.32 4.43 -1.72
N VAL A 66 -7.52 3.48 -1.25
CA VAL A 66 -6.89 3.53 0.08
C VAL A 66 -5.80 4.59 0.10
N ILE A 67 -5.09 4.75 -1.01
CA ILE A 67 -4.12 5.81 -1.23
C ILE A 67 -4.43 6.50 -2.56
N HIS A 68 -4.00 7.75 -2.69
CA HIS A 68 -4.14 8.47 -3.94
C HIS A 68 -3.13 7.96 -4.98
N ARG A 69 -3.52 7.97 -6.26
CA ARG A 69 -2.64 7.54 -7.37
C ARG A 69 -1.30 8.27 -7.39
N ASN A 70 -1.27 9.54 -6.98
CA ASN A 70 -0.03 10.30 -6.91
C ASN A 70 0.91 9.80 -5.82
N ALA A 71 0.36 9.39 -4.67
CA ALA A 71 1.13 8.75 -3.61
C ALA A 71 1.69 7.41 -4.08
N ALA A 72 0.87 6.61 -4.79
CA ALA A 72 1.30 5.35 -5.37
C ALA A 72 2.48 5.55 -6.34
N ALA A 73 2.38 6.54 -7.21
CA ALA A 73 3.46 6.87 -8.16
C ALA A 73 4.75 7.24 -7.43
N ARG A 74 4.66 8.02 -6.36
CA ARG A 74 5.83 8.38 -5.53
C ARG A 74 6.47 7.17 -4.88
N TYR A 75 5.67 6.30 -4.27
CA TYR A 75 6.18 5.07 -3.64
C TYR A 75 6.90 4.20 -4.66
N LYS A 76 6.28 3.95 -5.80
CA LYS A 76 6.88 3.13 -6.85
C LYS A 76 8.19 3.72 -7.37
N SER A 77 8.20 5.01 -7.66
CA SER A 77 9.39 5.69 -8.16
C SER A 77 10.55 5.64 -7.17
N ARG A 78 10.28 6.00 -5.90
CA ARG A 78 11.32 6.02 -4.86
C ARG A 78 11.88 4.63 -4.59
N LEU A 79 11.02 3.64 -4.48
CA LEU A 79 11.44 2.26 -4.22
C LEU A 79 12.23 1.70 -5.39
N SER A 80 11.78 1.92 -6.62
CA SER A 80 12.47 1.47 -7.84
C SER A 80 13.87 2.07 -7.94
N LYS A 81 14.02 3.35 -7.65
CA LYS A 81 15.32 4.03 -7.65
C LYS A 81 16.26 3.46 -6.59
N ARG A 82 15.74 3.23 -5.38
CA ARG A 82 16.56 2.68 -4.28
C ARG A 82 17.02 1.27 -4.60
N VAL A 83 16.14 0.43 -5.13
CA VAL A 83 16.50 -0.94 -5.53
C VAL A 83 17.52 -0.93 -6.67
N ALA A 84 17.31 -0.10 -7.70
CA ALA A 84 18.24 0.03 -8.81
C ALA A 84 19.62 0.48 -8.34
N LYS A 85 19.68 1.46 -7.45
CA LYS A 85 20.93 1.95 -6.87
C LYS A 85 21.65 0.87 -6.08
N ARG A 86 20.92 0.06 -5.34
CA ARG A 86 21.50 -1.01 -4.52
C ARG A 86 22.00 -2.17 -5.37
N THR A 87 21.29 -2.54 -6.42
CA THR A 87 21.65 -3.65 -7.30
C THR A 87 22.71 -3.27 -8.33
N ALA A 88 22.89 -1.99 -8.63
CA ALA A 88 23.92 -1.51 -9.56
C ALA A 88 25.31 -1.38 -8.93
N ALA A 89 25.38 -1.44 -7.61
CA ALA A 89 26.65 -1.28 -6.90
C ALA A 89 27.54 -2.54 -6.96
#